data_6e2e9e5d7da6df7cec682752c3cee84d
#
_entry.id   6e2e9e5d7da6df7cec682752c3cee84d
#
_cell.length_a   1.000
_cell.length_b   1.000
_cell.length_c   1.000
_cell.angle_alpha   90.00
_cell.angle_beta   90.00
_cell.angle_gamma   90.00
#
_symmetry.space_group_name_H-M   'P 1'
#
loop_
_entity.id
_entity.type
_entity.pdbx_description
1 polymer ?
#
loop_
_entity_poly.entity_id
_entity_poly.type
_entity_poly.pdbx_seq_one_letter_code
_entity_poly.pdbx_strand_id
1 'polypeptide(L)'
;MKSVILFRHGKSDWNASYGGDHDRPLNSRGIKAAKKMGLFLSTKNQIPDIVISSTATRAKTTAQLAMESANWTSKFMLESGIYGGSPNYLLELIHTQKDKYDSLCLVGHEPNFSSFISIATGQDYINFTTANMAKINFEVD
;
A
#
# COMPACT_ATOMS: atom_id res chain seq x y z
N MET A 1 -2.40 17.89 9.92
CA MET A 1 -2.88 17.15 8.72
C MET A 1 -2.21 15.80 8.63
N LYS A 2 -2.98 14.78 8.33
CA LYS A 2 -2.44 13.42 8.14
C LYS A 2 -2.65 13.01 6.68
N SER A 3 -1.63 12.42 6.06
CA SER A 3 -1.76 11.91 4.70
C SER A 3 -1.63 10.40 4.70
N VAL A 4 -2.36 9.76 3.81
CA VAL A 4 -2.33 8.31 3.63
C VAL A 4 -2.13 8.01 2.16
N ILE A 5 -1.11 7.22 1.86
CA ILE A 5 -0.87 6.70 0.52
C ILE A 5 -1.38 5.27 0.50
N LEU A 6 -2.27 4.98 -0.44
CA LEU A 6 -2.71 3.61 -0.70
C LEU A 6 -1.92 3.09 -1.88
N PHE A 7 -1.18 2.02 -1.67
CA PHE A 7 -0.26 1.46 -2.66
C PHE A 7 -0.71 0.03 -2.96
N ARG A 8 -1.31 -0.16 -4.13
CA ARG A 8 -1.70 -1.51 -4.56
C ARG A 8 -0.45 -2.30 -4.96
N HIS A 9 -0.40 -3.57 -4.55
CA HIS A 9 0.73 -4.44 -4.90
C HIS A 9 0.97 -4.50 -6.42
N GLY A 10 2.20 -4.85 -6.81
CA GLY A 10 2.57 -5.03 -8.21
C GLY A 10 1.94 -6.27 -8.83
N LYS A 11 2.16 -6.47 -10.12
CA LYS A 11 1.61 -7.62 -10.84
C LYS A 11 2.12 -8.93 -10.26
N SER A 12 1.20 -9.87 -10.06
CA SER A 12 1.49 -11.19 -9.52
C SER A 12 1.86 -12.18 -10.60
N ASP A 13 2.60 -13.22 -10.21
CA ASP A 13 2.95 -14.33 -11.07
C ASP A 13 1.98 -15.50 -10.86
N TRP A 14 0.98 -15.58 -11.71
CA TRP A 14 -0.04 -16.64 -11.64
C TRP A 14 0.50 -18.00 -12.06
N ASN A 15 1.64 -18.05 -12.73
CA ASN A 15 2.27 -19.28 -13.22
C ASN A 15 3.32 -19.82 -12.25
N ALA A 16 3.65 -19.10 -11.19
CA ALA A 16 4.60 -19.57 -10.19
C ALA A 16 4.02 -20.73 -9.39
N SER A 17 4.90 -21.54 -8.82
CA SER A 17 4.50 -22.55 -7.86
C SER A 17 4.31 -21.88 -6.50
N TYR A 18 3.09 -21.93 -5.95
CA TYR A 18 2.79 -21.35 -4.64
C TYR A 18 1.69 -22.17 -3.96
N GLY A 19 1.63 -22.10 -2.62
CA GLY A 19 0.69 -22.90 -1.84
C GLY A 19 -0.75 -22.43 -1.94
N GLY A 20 -0.98 -21.15 -1.75
CA GLY A 20 -2.32 -20.55 -1.81
C GLY A 20 -2.22 -19.12 -2.27
N ASP A 21 -3.38 -18.46 -2.42
CA ASP A 21 -3.42 -17.07 -2.92
C ASP A 21 -2.52 -16.14 -2.10
N HIS A 22 -2.49 -16.32 -0.80
CA HIS A 22 -1.69 -15.49 0.10
C HIS A 22 -0.19 -15.54 -0.23
N ASP A 23 0.28 -16.67 -0.75
CA ASP A 23 1.70 -16.90 -1.05
C ASP A 23 2.09 -16.56 -2.49
N ARG A 24 1.14 -16.14 -3.32
CA ARG A 24 1.43 -15.84 -4.72
C ARG A 24 2.41 -14.67 -4.84
N PRO A 25 3.56 -14.87 -5.53
CA PRO A 25 4.59 -13.84 -5.62
C PRO A 25 4.32 -12.82 -6.74
N LEU A 26 5.16 -11.79 -6.79
CA LEU A 26 5.18 -10.85 -7.90
C LEU A 26 5.83 -11.50 -9.13
N ASN A 27 5.40 -11.06 -10.32
CA ASN A 27 6.14 -11.37 -11.55
C ASN A 27 7.24 -10.30 -11.76
N SER A 28 8.03 -10.44 -12.83
CA SER A 28 9.14 -9.53 -13.10
C SER A 28 8.68 -8.09 -13.32
N ARG A 29 7.52 -7.89 -13.93
CA ARG A 29 6.93 -6.55 -14.14
C ARG A 29 6.53 -5.92 -12.82
N GLY A 30 5.96 -6.73 -11.93
CA GLY A 30 5.58 -6.27 -10.59
C GLY A 30 6.78 -5.83 -9.76
N ILE A 31 7.87 -6.60 -9.85
CA ILE A 31 9.13 -6.26 -9.16
C ILE A 31 9.67 -4.92 -9.65
N LYS A 32 9.75 -4.74 -10.96
CA LYS A 32 10.25 -3.48 -11.56
C LYS A 32 9.36 -2.29 -11.18
N ALA A 33 8.04 -2.47 -11.24
CA ALA A 33 7.10 -1.41 -10.91
C ALA A 33 7.19 -1.00 -9.45
N ALA A 34 7.34 -1.96 -8.53
CA ALA A 34 7.49 -1.67 -7.11
C ALA A 34 8.72 -0.80 -6.84
N LYS A 35 9.85 -1.16 -7.42
CA LYS A 35 11.09 -0.38 -7.30
C LYS A 35 10.94 1.03 -7.87
N LYS A 36 10.31 1.14 -9.03
CA LYS A 36 10.08 2.42 -9.70
C LYS A 36 9.22 3.34 -8.85
N MET A 37 8.18 2.81 -8.23
CA MET A 37 7.30 3.63 -7.38
C MET A 37 8.00 4.09 -6.11
N GLY A 38 8.88 3.26 -5.54
CA GLY A 38 9.69 3.65 -4.40
C GLY A 38 10.60 4.83 -4.72
N LEU A 39 11.27 4.78 -5.86
CA LEU A 39 12.09 5.88 -6.36
C LEU A 39 11.24 7.12 -6.64
N PHE A 40 10.06 6.94 -7.22
CA PHE A 40 9.15 8.03 -7.53
C PHE A 40 8.79 8.84 -6.28
N LEU A 41 8.39 8.17 -5.20
CA LEU A 41 8.05 8.86 -3.95
C LEU A 41 9.25 9.60 -3.36
N SER A 42 10.43 9.03 -3.48
CA SER A 42 11.65 9.68 -3.02
C SER A 42 11.92 10.98 -3.81
N THR A 43 11.79 10.93 -5.13
CA THR A 43 12.02 12.11 -5.97
C THR A 43 10.98 13.20 -5.72
N LYS A 44 9.79 12.84 -5.27
CA LYS A 44 8.72 13.79 -4.93
C LYS A 44 8.75 14.24 -3.48
N ASN A 45 9.74 13.79 -2.72
CA ASN A 45 9.85 14.10 -1.29
C ASN A 45 8.61 13.65 -0.50
N GLN A 46 8.09 12.46 -0.84
CA GLN A 46 6.84 11.95 -0.29
C GLN A 46 7.02 10.61 0.43
N ILE A 47 8.25 10.31 0.89
CA ILE A 47 8.50 9.08 1.64
C ILE A 47 7.68 9.11 2.92
N PRO A 48 6.84 8.06 3.18
CA PRO A 48 5.99 8.05 4.37
C PRO A 48 6.78 7.81 5.65
N ASP A 49 6.20 8.21 6.77
CA ASP A 49 6.77 7.94 8.10
C ASP A 49 6.68 6.47 8.46
N ILE A 50 5.60 5.82 8.07
CA ILE A 50 5.36 4.40 8.37
C ILE A 50 4.72 3.72 7.15
N VAL A 51 5.16 2.49 6.89
CA VAL A 51 4.60 1.61 5.86
C VAL A 51 3.95 0.44 6.57
N ILE A 52 2.66 0.24 6.32
CA ILE A 52 1.89 -0.87 6.90
C ILE A 52 1.42 -1.73 5.73
N SER A 53 1.89 -2.97 5.68
CA SER A 53 1.63 -3.86 4.55
C SER A 53 0.80 -5.06 4.93
N SER A 54 -0.06 -5.48 3.98
CA SER A 54 -0.66 -6.81 4.04
C SER A 54 0.44 -7.87 4.16
N THR A 55 0.12 -8.97 4.81
CA THR A 55 1.03 -10.11 4.96
C THR A 55 1.14 -10.96 3.70
N ALA A 56 0.26 -10.76 2.71
CA ALA A 56 0.36 -11.50 1.44
C ALA A 56 1.70 -11.23 0.76
N THR A 57 2.33 -12.27 0.21
CA THR A 57 3.67 -12.19 -0.36
C THR A 57 3.79 -11.07 -1.39
N ARG A 58 2.82 -10.95 -2.30
CA ARG A 58 2.85 -9.91 -3.34
C ARG A 58 2.81 -8.48 -2.79
N ALA A 59 2.11 -8.26 -1.69
CA ALA A 59 2.04 -6.94 -1.07
C ALA A 59 3.30 -6.65 -0.25
N LYS A 60 3.71 -7.60 0.57
CA LYS A 60 4.91 -7.47 1.40
C LYS A 60 6.15 -7.23 0.54
N THR A 61 6.31 -7.98 -0.54
CA THR A 61 7.44 -7.83 -1.46
C THR A 61 7.40 -6.47 -2.15
N THR A 62 6.22 -6.02 -2.59
CA THR A 62 6.06 -4.68 -3.19
C THR A 62 6.56 -3.61 -2.22
N ALA A 63 6.13 -3.66 -0.97
CA ALA A 63 6.54 -2.68 0.04
C ALA A 63 8.05 -2.71 0.26
N GLN A 64 8.61 -3.90 0.44
CA GLN A 64 10.05 -4.05 0.71
C GLN A 64 10.90 -3.55 -0.46
N LEU A 65 10.53 -3.90 -1.69
CA LEU A 65 11.27 -3.46 -2.88
C LEU A 65 11.19 -1.94 -3.05
N ALA A 66 10.02 -1.35 -2.81
CA ALA A 66 9.88 0.11 -2.88
C ALA A 66 10.78 0.78 -1.85
N MET A 67 10.75 0.31 -0.62
CA MET A 67 11.57 0.89 0.45
C MET A 67 13.08 0.76 0.17
N GLU A 68 13.51 -0.39 -0.30
CA GLU A 68 14.92 -0.65 -0.60
C GLU A 68 15.42 0.19 -1.77
N SER A 69 14.58 0.44 -2.77
CA SER A 69 14.99 1.13 -3.99
C SER A 69 15.53 2.54 -3.75
N ALA A 70 15.04 3.21 -2.72
CA ALA A 70 15.45 4.57 -2.40
C ALA A 70 15.82 4.75 -0.92
N ASN A 71 16.15 3.66 -0.25
CA ASN A 71 16.60 3.65 1.15
C ASN A 71 15.64 4.41 2.07
N TRP A 72 14.35 4.08 2.00
CA TRP A 72 13.36 4.68 2.89
C TRP A 72 13.70 4.37 4.34
N THR A 73 13.60 5.37 5.20
CA THR A 73 13.81 5.21 6.65
C THR A 73 12.51 4.97 7.40
N SER A 74 11.43 4.75 6.68
CA SER A 74 10.10 4.52 7.24
C SER A 74 10.09 3.33 8.20
N LYS A 75 9.29 3.42 9.25
CA LYS A 75 8.97 2.25 10.05
C LYS A 75 8.15 1.27 9.20
N PHE A 76 8.37 -0.02 9.37
CA PHE A 76 7.66 -1.05 8.61
C PHE A 76 6.91 -1.99 9.55
N MET A 77 5.62 -2.20 9.27
CA MET A 77 4.80 -3.19 9.99
C MET A 77 3.99 -4.03 9.02
N LEU A 78 3.77 -5.28 9.41
CA LEU A 78 2.84 -6.17 8.71
C LEU A 78 1.52 -6.20 9.46
N GLU A 79 0.41 -6.20 8.71
CA GLU A 79 -0.93 -6.23 9.28
C GLU A 79 -1.80 -7.19 8.48
N SER A 80 -2.08 -8.36 9.06
CA SER A 80 -2.79 -9.43 8.36
C SER A 80 -4.23 -9.04 7.99
N GLY A 81 -4.84 -8.13 8.73
CA GLY A 81 -6.20 -7.69 8.46
C GLY A 81 -6.37 -6.91 7.17
N ILE A 82 -5.28 -6.42 6.56
CA ILE A 82 -5.36 -5.76 5.24
C ILE A 82 -5.69 -6.79 4.15
N TYR A 83 -5.23 -8.02 4.31
CA TYR A 83 -5.56 -9.10 3.39
C TYR A 83 -6.99 -9.60 3.69
N GLY A 84 -7.92 -9.33 2.78
CA GLY A 84 -9.32 -9.71 2.97
C GLY A 84 -10.12 -8.81 3.91
N GLY A 85 -9.55 -7.69 4.34
CA GLY A 85 -10.24 -6.74 5.20
C GLY A 85 -11.24 -5.89 4.44
N SER A 86 -11.94 -5.01 5.16
CA SER A 86 -12.94 -4.10 4.61
C SER A 86 -12.40 -2.67 4.58
N PRO A 87 -13.08 -1.74 3.85
CA PRO A 87 -12.72 -0.32 3.94
C PRO A 87 -12.78 0.23 5.37
N ASN A 88 -13.75 -0.23 6.17
CA ASN A 88 -13.84 0.20 7.58
C ASN A 88 -12.63 -0.25 8.38
N TYR A 89 -12.10 -1.43 8.10
CA TYR A 89 -10.88 -1.90 8.75
C TYR A 89 -9.70 -0.98 8.45
N LEU A 90 -9.58 -0.54 7.19
CA LEU A 90 -8.52 0.39 6.80
C LEU A 90 -8.65 1.71 7.55
N LEU A 91 -9.86 2.21 7.68
CA LEU A 91 -10.11 3.46 8.42
C LEU A 91 -9.71 3.33 9.89
N GLU A 92 -10.10 2.23 10.54
CA GLU A 92 -9.72 1.97 11.91
C GLU A 92 -8.22 1.84 12.08
N LEU A 93 -7.56 1.16 11.14
CA LEU A 93 -6.11 1.00 11.17
C LEU A 93 -5.41 2.36 11.10
N ILE A 94 -5.90 3.26 10.26
CA ILE A 94 -5.38 4.61 10.16
C ILE A 94 -5.57 5.37 11.50
N HIS A 95 -6.76 5.25 12.10
CA HIS A 95 -7.08 5.93 13.35
C HIS A 95 -6.24 5.43 14.53
N THR A 96 -5.82 4.18 14.51
CA THR A 96 -5.04 3.62 15.63
C THR A 96 -3.56 3.97 15.57
N GLN A 97 -3.10 4.60 14.48
CA GLN A 97 -1.70 4.97 14.40
C GLN A 97 -1.41 6.17 15.29
N LYS A 98 -0.19 6.19 15.80
CA LYS A 98 0.23 7.25 16.73
C LYS A 98 0.25 8.61 16.05
N ASP A 99 -0.05 9.64 16.79
CA ASP A 99 -0.08 11.03 16.30
C ASP A 99 1.27 11.47 15.72
N LYS A 100 2.36 10.84 16.14
CA LYS A 100 3.69 11.18 15.62
C LYS A 100 3.89 10.83 14.14
N TYR A 101 2.99 10.02 13.57
CA TYR A 101 3.07 9.66 12.15
C TYR A 101 2.13 10.56 11.37
N ASP A 102 2.69 11.50 10.61
CA ASP A 102 1.92 12.41 9.77
C ASP A 102 1.61 11.81 8.40
N SER A 103 2.43 10.90 7.92
CA SER A 103 2.26 10.25 6.62
C SER A 103 2.36 8.73 6.75
N LEU A 104 1.33 8.06 6.25
CA LEU A 104 1.23 6.61 6.27
C LEU A 104 1.15 6.08 4.84
N CYS A 105 1.72 4.89 4.62
CA CYS A 105 1.54 4.15 3.38
C CYS A 105 0.95 2.79 3.73
N LEU A 106 -0.21 2.48 3.16
CA LEU A 106 -0.83 1.16 3.28
C LEU A 106 -0.60 0.41 1.98
N VAL A 107 -0.06 -0.79 2.06
CA VAL A 107 0.20 -1.63 0.88
C VAL A 107 -0.75 -2.83 0.91
N GLY A 108 -1.55 -2.99 -0.12
CA GLY A 108 -2.58 -4.02 -0.11
C GLY A 108 -3.24 -4.26 -1.45
N HIS A 109 -4.54 -4.44 -1.43
CA HIS A 109 -5.28 -5.13 -2.47
C HIS A 109 -6.56 -4.42 -2.92
N GLU A 110 -7.00 -4.78 -4.12
CA GLU A 110 -8.32 -4.47 -4.61
C GLU A 110 -9.29 -5.62 -4.26
N PRO A 111 -10.58 -5.37 -4.14
CA PRO A 111 -11.26 -4.08 -4.36
C PRO A 111 -11.29 -3.14 -3.15
N ASN A 112 -10.70 -3.52 -2.03
CA ASN A 112 -10.79 -2.74 -0.79
C ASN A 112 -10.23 -1.32 -0.94
N PHE A 113 -9.12 -1.17 -1.64
CA PHE A 113 -8.47 0.13 -1.77
C PHE A 113 -9.31 1.12 -2.58
N SER A 114 -9.82 0.71 -3.73
CA SER A 114 -10.69 1.61 -4.49
C SER A 114 -12.00 1.90 -3.76
N SER A 115 -12.56 0.91 -3.06
CA SER A 115 -13.75 1.13 -2.24
C SER A 115 -13.49 2.13 -1.12
N PHE A 116 -12.34 2.03 -0.46
CA PHE A 116 -11.96 2.99 0.58
C PHE A 116 -11.80 4.40 0.02
N ILE A 117 -11.15 4.52 -1.14
CA ILE A 117 -10.98 5.83 -1.80
C ILE A 117 -12.32 6.43 -2.13
N SER A 118 -13.25 5.65 -2.68
CA SER A 118 -14.61 6.10 -2.98
C SER A 118 -15.33 6.65 -1.75
N ILE A 119 -15.25 5.92 -0.64
CA ILE A 119 -15.89 6.33 0.62
C ILE A 119 -15.25 7.61 1.15
N ALA A 120 -13.93 7.68 1.13
CA ALA A 120 -13.20 8.80 1.72
C ALA A 120 -13.31 10.08 0.89
N THR A 121 -13.45 9.97 -0.44
CA THR A 121 -13.43 11.13 -1.34
C THR A 121 -14.78 11.44 -1.97
N GLY A 122 -15.76 10.55 -1.86
CA GLY A 122 -17.08 10.71 -2.48
C GLY A 122 -17.08 10.43 -3.98
N GLN A 123 -16.02 9.92 -4.57
CA GLN A 123 -15.98 9.58 -5.99
C GLN A 123 -16.66 8.22 -6.24
N ASP A 124 -17.44 8.11 -7.31
CA ASP A 124 -18.22 6.91 -7.59
C ASP A 124 -17.39 5.77 -8.18
N TYR A 125 -16.38 6.10 -8.96
CA TYR A 125 -15.59 5.09 -9.68
C TYR A 125 -14.10 5.40 -9.59
N ILE A 126 -13.34 4.39 -9.17
CA ILE A 126 -11.88 4.50 -9.07
C ILE A 126 -11.26 3.33 -9.85
N ASN A 127 -10.46 3.65 -10.86
CA ASN A 127 -9.67 2.64 -11.58
C ASN A 127 -8.27 2.60 -10.95
N PHE A 128 -8.04 1.58 -10.12
CA PHE A 128 -6.82 1.48 -9.32
C PHE A 128 -6.03 0.25 -9.76
N THR A 129 -5.11 0.45 -10.69
CA THR A 129 -4.33 -0.64 -11.28
C THR A 129 -3.15 -1.06 -10.41
N THR A 130 -2.53 -2.21 -10.74
CA THR A 130 -1.41 -2.75 -9.97
C THR A 130 -0.23 -1.77 -9.90
N ALA A 131 0.46 -1.77 -8.76
CA ALA A 131 1.59 -0.88 -8.44
C ALA A 131 1.24 0.61 -8.52
N ASN A 132 -0.04 0.95 -8.55
CA ASN A 132 -0.48 2.34 -8.54
C ASN A 132 -0.63 2.84 -7.11
N MET A 133 -0.60 4.16 -6.95
CA MET A 133 -0.73 4.81 -5.66
C MET A 133 -1.79 5.89 -5.69
N ALA A 134 -2.46 6.09 -4.56
CA ALA A 134 -3.38 7.20 -4.35
C ALA A 134 -3.05 7.84 -3.00
N LYS A 135 -2.93 9.15 -2.98
CA LYS A 135 -2.68 9.89 -1.73
C LYS A 135 -3.94 10.62 -1.31
N ILE A 136 -4.34 10.43 -0.08
CA ILE A 136 -5.49 11.12 0.51
C ILE A 136 -4.99 11.95 1.69
N ASN A 137 -5.36 13.21 1.72
CA ASN A 137 -5.04 14.10 2.83
C ASN A 137 -6.26 14.23 3.73
N PHE A 138 -6.05 13.96 5.02
CA PHE A 138 -7.10 14.11 6.03
C PHE A 138 -6.78 15.33 6.86
N GLU A 139 -7.77 16.23 6.99
CA GLU A 139 -7.67 17.34 7.92
C GLU A 139 -8.11 16.85 9.28
N VAL A 140 -7.12 16.58 10.14
CA VAL A 140 -7.36 16.13 11.51
C VAL A 140 -6.55 16.99 12.46
N ASP A 141 -7.10 17.20 13.62
CA ASP A 141 -6.45 18.00 14.68
C ASP A 141 -5.46 17.18 15.49
#